data_92e2177592852880aef43d674452cfa2
#
_entry.id   92e2177592852880aef43d674452cfa2
#
_cell.length_a   1.000
_cell.length_b   1.000
_cell.length_c   1.000
_cell.angle_alpha   90.00
_cell.angle_beta   90.00
_cell.angle_gamma   90.00
#
_symmetry.space_group_name_H-M   'P 1'
#
loop_
_entity.id
_entity.type
_entity.pdbx_description
1 polymer ?
#
loop_
_entity_poly.entity_id
_entity_poly.type
_entity_poly.pdbx_seq_one_letter_code
_entity_poly.pdbx_strand_id
1 'polypeptide(L)'
;MDHLIGMKFGMGTLDDMNHLKNKRIRSVADLLQDQFGLALVHQTNPLTQIVHGRKLSSLGPGGLTGRTTSFRIRDIHPSHHGRICPIDTSEGINVGLIGSLAIHARIGRWGSIESPFYEISKR
;
A
#
# COMPACT_ATOMS: atom_id res chain seq x y z
N MET A 1 1.52 -19.61 14.82
CA MET A 1 2.56 -20.65 14.73
C MET A 1 2.11 -21.83 13.86
N ASP A 2 0.89 -22.29 13.98
CA ASP A 2 0.36 -23.47 13.27
C ASP A 2 0.41 -23.37 11.73
N HIS A 3 0.24 -22.16 11.17
CA HIS A 3 0.31 -21.93 9.72
C HIS A 3 1.72 -22.19 9.14
N LEU A 4 2.77 -21.81 9.86
CA LEU A 4 4.16 -22.05 9.43
C LEU A 4 4.52 -23.53 9.49
N ILE A 5 4.01 -24.25 10.49
CA ILE A 5 4.20 -25.68 10.64
C ILE A 5 3.45 -26.42 9.51
N GLY A 6 2.23 -26.00 9.21
CA GLY A 6 1.43 -26.56 8.09
C GLY A 6 2.10 -26.40 6.74
N MET A 7 2.75 -25.26 6.47
CA MET A 7 3.51 -25.04 5.23
C MET A 7 4.73 -25.97 5.10
N LYS A 8 5.41 -26.28 6.20
CA LYS A 8 6.54 -27.20 6.21
C LYS A 8 6.12 -28.63 5.81
N PHE A 9 4.91 -29.00 6.11
CA PHE A 9 4.32 -30.30 5.75
C PHE A 9 3.52 -30.30 4.45
N GLY A 10 3.57 -29.21 3.66
CA GLY A 10 2.89 -29.11 2.37
C GLY A 10 1.37 -28.93 2.46
N MET A 11 0.83 -28.64 3.64
CA MET A 11 -0.61 -28.47 3.88
C MET A 11 -1.07 -27.00 3.84
N GLY A 12 -0.27 -26.07 3.33
CA GLY A 12 -0.60 -24.66 3.28
C GLY A 12 -0.29 -24.03 1.93
N THR A 13 -1.00 -22.95 1.59
CA THR A 13 -0.70 -22.11 0.43
C THR A 13 0.20 -20.95 0.87
N LEU A 14 1.23 -20.66 0.08
CA LEU A 14 2.08 -19.50 0.29
C LEU A 14 1.25 -18.22 0.16
N ASP A 15 1.44 -17.32 1.11
CA ASP A 15 0.78 -16.02 1.09
C ASP A 15 1.49 -15.08 0.10
N ASP A 16 0.70 -14.37 -0.70
CA ASP A 16 1.23 -13.43 -1.68
C ASP A 16 1.41 -12.05 -1.04
N MET A 17 2.67 -11.65 -0.81
CA MET A 17 3.03 -10.36 -0.20
C MET A 17 2.58 -9.16 -1.03
N ASN A 18 2.38 -9.32 -2.35
CA ASN A 18 1.99 -8.23 -3.23
C ASN A 18 0.47 -8.05 -3.32
N HIS A 19 -0.30 -9.03 -2.83
CA HIS A 19 -1.75 -8.92 -2.78
C HIS A 19 -2.18 -7.79 -1.84
N LEU A 20 -3.13 -6.94 -2.26
CA LEU A 20 -3.59 -5.79 -1.49
C LEU A 20 -4.23 -6.15 -0.14
N LYS A 21 -4.71 -7.38 0.05
CA LYS A 21 -5.20 -7.83 1.37
C LYS A 21 -4.12 -7.76 2.45
N ASN A 22 -2.84 -7.92 2.07
CA ASN A 22 -1.69 -7.93 2.95
C ASN A 22 -1.03 -6.56 3.12
N LYS A 23 -1.52 -5.56 2.38
CA LYS A 23 -1.02 -4.18 2.44
C LYS A 23 -2.03 -3.29 3.17
N ARG A 24 -1.54 -2.42 4.05
CA ARG A 24 -2.35 -1.43 4.75
C ARG A 24 -1.91 -0.03 4.35
N ILE A 25 -2.89 0.83 4.15
CA ILE A 25 -2.66 2.25 3.90
C ILE A 25 -2.71 2.96 5.25
N ARG A 26 -1.70 3.77 5.50
CA ARG A 26 -1.69 4.70 6.61
C ARG A 26 -2.22 6.04 6.11
N SER A 27 -3.18 6.59 6.82
CA SER A 27 -3.74 7.89 6.49
C SER A 27 -2.73 9.00 6.79
N VAL A 28 -2.93 10.17 6.15
CA VAL A 28 -2.14 11.36 6.45
C VAL A 28 -2.24 11.73 7.94
N ALA A 29 -3.40 11.55 8.56
CA ALA A 29 -3.61 11.82 9.98
C ALA A 29 -2.73 10.93 10.87
N ASP A 30 -2.66 9.63 10.57
CA ASP A 30 -1.83 8.69 11.34
C ASP A 30 -0.33 9.03 11.20
N LEU A 31 0.09 9.37 9.99
CA LEU A 31 1.48 9.78 9.73
C LEU A 31 1.83 11.10 10.41
N LEU A 32 0.91 12.07 10.40
CA LEU A 32 1.08 13.34 11.11
C LEU A 32 1.14 13.11 12.62
N GLN A 33 0.27 12.27 13.18
CA GLN A 33 0.29 11.96 14.60
C GLN A 33 1.65 11.40 15.04
N ASP A 34 2.20 10.46 14.27
CA ASP A 34 3.54 9.90 14.53
C ASP A 34 4.63 10.97 14.44
N GLN A 35 4.58 11.84 13.42
CA GLN A 35 5.55 12.90 13.23
C GLN A 35 5.43 14.00 14.31
N PHE A 36 4.21 14.35 14.72
CA PHE A 36 4.00 15.27 15.85
C PHE A 36 4.56 14.71 17.15
N GLY A 37 4.36 13.41 17.41
CA GLY A 37 4.98 12.74 18.56
C GLY A 37 6.52 12.87 18.55
N LEU A 38 7.13 12.60 17.40
CA LEU A 38 8.58 12.75 17.22
C LEU A 38 9.04 14.22 17.30
N ALA A 39 8.27 15.16 16.74
CA ALA A 39 8.60 16.59 16.77
C ALA A 39 8.55 17.18 18.18
N LEU A 40 7.58 16.75 19.00
CA LEU A 40 7.50 17.15 20.41
C LEU A 40 8.71 16.66 21.21
N VAL A 41 9.28 15.51 20.83
CA VAL A 41 10.46 14.96 21.52
C VAL A 41 11.76 15.55 20.99
N HIS A 42 11.87 15.88 19.70
CA HIS A 42 13.13 16.22 19.04
C HIS A 42 13.21 17.63 18.40
N GLN A 43 12.18 18.44 18.49
CA GLN A 43 12.14 19.82 17.91
C GLN A 43 12.57 19.90 16.42
N THR A 44 12.42 18.84 15.65
CA THR A 44 12.72 18.83 14.21
C THR A 44 11.45 19.06 13.40
N ASN A 45 11.55 19.98 12.42
CA ASN A 45 10.46 20.41 11.55
C ASN A 45 10.01 19.31 10.59
N PRO A 46 8.83 18.69 10.73
CA PRO A 46 8.43 17.54 9.92
C PRO A 46 7.38 17.84 8.82
N LEU A 47 7.24 19.10 8.40
CA LEU A 47 6.11 19.51 7.54
C LEU A 47 6.25 19.23 6.03
N THR A 48 7.23 18.46 5.59
CA THR A 48 7.57 18.37 4.16
C THR A 48 6.98 17.20 3.38
N GLN A 49 6.18 16.32 3.95
CA GLN A 49 5.61 15.16 3.21
C GLN A 49 4.10 15.00 3.39
N ILE A 50 3.35 16.02 2.99
CA ILE A 50 1.89 15.88 2.84
C ILE A 50 1.61 15.34 1.45
N VAL A 51 1.27 14.05 1.37
CA VAL A 51 0.76 13.47 0.14
C VAL A 51 -0.68 13.94 -0.07
N HIS A 52 -0.90 14.72 -1.11
CA HIS A 52 -2.20 15.32 -1.42
C HIS A 52 -3.16 14.31 -2.06
N GLY A 53 -4.34 14.20 -1.51
CA GLY A 53 -5.50 13.62 -2.16
C GLY A 53 -5.46 12.10 -2.34
N ARG A 54 -5.54 11.64 -3.59
CA ARG A 54 -5.69 10.23 -3.96
C ARG A 54 -4.36 9.52 -4.26
N LYS A 55 -3.24 10.18 -4.06
CA LYS A 55 -1.91 9.61 -4.30
C LYS A 55 -1.52 8.62 -3.20
N LEU A 56 -1.00 7.48 -3.63
CA LEU A 56 -0.46 6.42 -2.78
C LEU A 56 1.05 6.38 -2.95
N SER A 57 1.79 6.32 -1.87
CA SER A 57 3.24 6.19 -1.90
C SER A 57 3.67 4.99 -1.05
N SER A 58 4.52 4.14 -1.61
CA SER A 58 5.20 3.08 -0.87
C SER A 58 6.48 3.57 -0.17
N LEU A 59 6.87 4.82 -0.43
CA LEU A 59 8.04 5.48 0.13
C LEU A 59 7.66 6.24 1.39
N GLY A 60 8.58 6.32 2.35
CA GLY A 60 8.37 7.14 3.55
C GLY A 60 8.83 6.46 4.83
N PRO A 61 8.57 7.05 6.00
CA PRO A 61 8.89 6.47 7.29
C PRO A 61 8.21 5.12 7.48
N GLY A 62 8.99 4.04 7.68
CA GLY A 62 8.50 2.67 7.75
C GLY A 62 8.11 2.03 6.41
N GLY A 63 8.35 2.73 5.30
CA GLY A 63 8.13 2.25 3.94
C GLY A 63 9.39 1.73 3.26
N LEU A 64 9.30 1.58 1.94
CA LEU A 64 10.39 1.10 1.08
C LEU A 64 11.32 2.25 0.69
N THR A 65 12.59 1.93 0.43
CA THR A 65 13.53 2.86 -0.20
C THR A 65 13.69 2.52 -1.67
N GLY A 66 13.70 3.52 -2.55
CA GLY A 66 13.77 3.30 -3.99
C GLY A 66 15.00 2.50 -4.47
N ARG A 67 16.11 2.50 -3.70
CA ARG A 67 17.34 1.77 -4.03
C ARG A 67 17.27 0.28 -3.73
N THR A 68 16.47 -0.13 -2.73
CA THR A 68 16.41 -1.53 -2.26
C THR A 68 15.21 -2.29 -2.78
N THR A 69 14.38 -1.65 -3.60
CA THR A 69 13.10 -2.19 -4.04
C THR A 69 13.25 -3.05 -5.29
N SER A 70 12.87 -4.32 -5.20
CA SER A 70 12.88 -5.25 -6.33
C SER A 70 11.80 -4.91 -7.37
N PHE A 71 11.96 -5.42 -8.59
CA PHE A 71 10.98 -5.25 -9.67
C PHE A 71 9.60 -5.82 -9.31
N ARG A 72 9.53 -6.92 -8.57
CA ARG A 72 8.25 -7.54 -8.16
C ARG A 72 7.33 -6.61 -7.37
N ILE A 73 7.88 -5.67 -6.60
CA ILE A 73 7.08 -4.72 -5.81
C ILE A 73 6.54 -3.60 -6.70
N ARG A 74 7.21 -3.34 -7.83
CA ARG A 74 6.83 -2.31 -8.81
C ARG A 74 5.82 -2.79 -9.84
N ASP A 75 5.61 -4.11 -9.93
CA ASP A 75 4.70 -4.71 -10.89
C ASP A 75 3.23 -4.47 -10.55
N ILE A 76 2.41 -4.51 -11.59
CA ILE A 76 0.96 -4.46 -11.47
C ILE A 76 0.47 -5.85 -11.02
N HIS A 77 -0.19 -5.87 -9.87
CA HIS A 77 -0.79 -7.09 -9.34
C HIS A 77 -2.27 -7.20 -9.74
N PRO A 78 -2.83 -8.39 -10.02
CA PRO A 78 -4.25 -8.54 -10.36
C PRO A 78 -5.22 -7.95 -9.33
N SER A 79 -4.86 -7.96 -8.04
CA SER A 79 -5.66 -7.34 -6.97
C SER A 79 -5.75 -5.81 -7.07
N HIS A 80 -4.93 -5.17 -7.91
CA HIS A 80 -4.99 -3.72 -8.16
C HIS A 80 -6.21 -3.32 -8.99
N HIS A 81 -6.86 -4.28 -9.67
CA HIS A 81 -8.02 -4.01 -10.51
C HIS A 81 -9.12 -3.29 -9.73
N GLY A 82 -9.58 -2.15 -10.25
CA GLY A 82 -10.59 -1.31 -9.62
C GLY A 82 -10.15 -0.57 -8.35
N ARG A 83 -8.92 -0.78 -7.85
CA ARG A 83 -8.42 -0.19 -6.60
C ARG A 83 -7.28 0.79 -6.80
N ILE A 84 -6.29 0.42 -7.60
CA ILE A 84 -5.12 1.25 -7.90
C ILE A 84 -5.08 1.47 -9.42
N CYS A 85 -4.83 2.70 -9.85
CA CYS A 85 -4.68 3.02 -11.27
C CYS A 85 -3.38 2.41 -11.80
N PRO A 86 -3.42 1.58 -12.86
CA PRO A 86 -2.21 0.96 -13.40
C PRO A 86 -1.37 1.90 -14.27
N ILE A 87 -1.93 3.03 -14.71
CA ILE A 87 -1.29 3.97 -15.64
C ILE A 87 -0.65 5.13 -14.89
N ASP A 88 -1.31 5.62 -13.84
CA ASP A 88 -0.83 6.79 -13.08
C ASP A 88 0.27 6.38 -12.10
N THR A 89 1.50 6.46 -12.52
CA THR A 89 2.70 6.20 -11.73
C THR A 89 3.77 7.24 -12.01
N SER A 90 4.75 7.35 -11.11
CA SER A 90 5.91 8.22 -11.31
C SER A 90 6.86 7.65 -12.36
N GLU A 91 7.63 8.52 -12.98
CA GLU A 91 8.73 8.15 -13.87
C GLU A 91 10.06 7.96 -13.10
N GLY A 92 11.02 7.29 -13.73
CA GLY A 92 12.38 7.12 -13.21
C GLY A 92 12.46 6.17 -12.01
N ILE A 93 13.27 6.53 -11.02
CA ILE A 93 13.62 5.67 -9.87
C ILE A 93 12.39 5.24 -9.05
N ASN A 94 11.33 6.03 -9.04
CA ASN A 94 10.13 5.80 -8.24
C ASN A 94 8.99 5.13 -9.03
N VAL A 95 9.24 4.65 -10.24
CA VAL A 95 8.23 3.96 -11.05
C VAL A 95 7.65 2.76 -10.30
N GLY A 96 6.33 2.64 -10.28
CA GLY A 96 5.62 1.58 -9.56
C GLY A 96 5.56 1.74 -8.03
N LEU A 97 6.23 2.74 -7.44
CA LEU A 97 6.22 2.99 -5.99
C LEU A 97 5.28 4.12 -5.59
N ILE A 98 4.96 5.01 -6.52
CA ILE A 98 3.98 6.08 -6.35
C ILE A 98 2.90 5.88 -7.40
N GLY A 99 1.66 5.82 -6.98
CA GLY A 99 0.50 5.64 -7.83
C GLY A 99 -0.71 6.41 -7.31
N SER A 100 -1.86 6.17 -7.89
CA SER A 100 -3.13 6.77 -7.46
C SER A 100 -4.20 5.73 -7.23
N LEU A 101 -5.13 6.04 -6.35
CA LEU A 101 -6.37 5.27 -6.20
C LEU A 101 -7.21 5.33 -7.49
N ALA A 102 -7.83 4.22 -7.86
CA ALA A 102 -8.83 4.19 -8.91
C ALA A 102 -10.02 5.13 -8.58
N ILE A 103 -10.77 5.55 -9.60
CA ILE A 103 -11.80 6.60 -9.48
C ILE A 103 -12.80 6.32 -8.36
N HIS A 104 -13.30 5.09 -8.28
CA HIS A 104 -14.30 4.67 -7.29
C HIS A 104 -13.71 4.00 -6.05
N ALA A 105 -12.38 3.85 -5.98
CA ALA A 105 -11.73 3.28 -4.82
C ALA A 105 -11.67 4.26 -3.65
N ARG A 106 -11.81 3.72 -2.45
CA ARG A 106 -11.69 4.44 -1.19
C ARG A 106 -10.88 3.64 -0.18
N ILE A 107 -10.43 4.33 0.85
CA ILE A 107 -9.71 3.71 1.96
C ILE A 107 -10.73 3.36 3.03
N GLY A 108 -10.81 2.09 3.39
CA GLY A 108 -11.64 1.59 4.47
C GLY A 108 -11.08 1.93 5.86
N ARG A 109 -11.92 1.75 6.88
CA ARG A 109 -11.59 2.09 8.28
C ARG A 109 -10.30 1.44 8.79
N TRP A 110 -9.95 0.28 8.27
CA TRP A 110 -8.78 -0.51 8.70
C TRP A 110 -7.56 -0.33 7.78
N GLY A 111 -7.54 0.71 6.94
CA GLY A 111 -6.48 0.95 5.96
C GLY A 111 -6.53 -0.02 4.78
N SER A 112 -7.63 -0.71 4.54
CA SER A 112 -7.84 -1.52 3.33
C SER A 112 -8.29 -0.65 2.18
N ILE A 113 -7.95 -1.02 0.93
CA ILE A 113 -8.51 -0.37 -0.25
C ILE A 113 -9.78 -1.10 -0.66
N GLU A 114 -10.88 -0.38 -0.72
CA GLU A 114 -12.21 -0.86 -1.08
C GLU A 114 -12.64 -0.29 -2.42
N SER A 115 -13.36 -1.08 -3.21
CA SER A 115 -13.92 -0.66 -4.49
C SER A 115 -15.26 -1.37 -4.73
N PRO A 116 -16.25 -0.71 -5.34
CA PRO A 116 -17.50 -1.34 -5.70
C PRO A 116 -17.30 -2.32 -6.86
N PHE A 117 -17.87 -3.52 -6.75
CA PHE A 117 -17.94 -4.51 -7.81
C PHE A 117 -19.37 -5.00 -7.95
N TYR A 118 -19.76 -5.33 -9.16
CA TYR A 118 -21.04 -5.98 -9.44
C TYR A 118 -20.85 -7.50 -9.42
N GLU A 119 -21.76 -8.19 -8.76
CA GLU A 119 -21.80 -9.64 -8.82
C GLU A 119 -22.35 -10.08 -10.18
N ILE A 120 -21.59 -10.90 -10.88
CA ILE A 120 -22.03 -11.48 -12.15
C ILE A 120 -22.62 -12.87 -11.85
N SER A 121 -23.94 -12.97 -11.94
CA SER A 121 -24.60 -14.28 -11.86
C SER A 121 -24.16 -15.17 -13.04
N LYS A 122 -23.63 -16.33 -12.75
CA LYS A 122 -23.43 -17.37 -13.77
C LYS A 122 -24.82 -17.84 -14.24
N ARG A 123 -25.15 -17.55 -15.49
CA ARG A 123 -26.26 -18.22 -16.18
C ARG A 123 -25.89 -19.64 -16.51
#